data_c5538cb9bdd6f2b2b3738adf425c788b
#
_entry.id   c5538cb9bdd6f2b2b3738adf425c788b
#
_cell.length_a   1.000
_cell.length_b   1.000
_cell.length_c   1.000
_cell.angle_alpha   90.00
_cell.angle_beta   90.00
_cell.angle_gamma   90.00
#
_symmetry.space_group_name_H-M   'P 1'
#
loop_
_entity.id
_entity.type
_entity.pdbx_description
1 polymer ?
#
loop_
_entity_poly.entity_id
_entity_poly.type
_entity_poly.pdbx_seq_one_letter_code
_entity_poly.pdbx_strand_id
1 'polypeptide(L)'
;QLARFSAHHRFRGIRTGGWNGGLPLDQPDWKRDIALLADRDLSLDLLIGAEQFPEAVRIAEAFPGLRIIVDHCCNVPVRQPLPEAWTSAVRAARRHPNLIMKVSGLVEGTGRSDGTAPAGAAPYRFILDPIADAFGEDRMVFGSNWPVSERFAPLATVFGIVDEYFSVHGATARSKFFTRNAQRI
;
A
#
# COMPACT_ATOMS: atom_id res chain seq x y z
N GLN A 1 -15.90 -20.60 0.27
CA GLN A 1 -14.53 -20.63 0.83
C GLN A 1 -14.34 -19.51 1.87
N LEU A 2 -14.75 -18.26 1.60
CA LEU A 2 -14.59 -17.13 2.51
C LEU A 2 -15.15 -17.42 3.91
N ALA A 3 -16.38 -17.96 4.01
CA ALA A 3 -17.01 -18.30 5.30
C ALA A 3 -16.17 -19.29 6.14
N ARG A 4 -15.48 -20.22 5.49
CA ARG A 4 -14.58 -21.17 6.16
C ARG A 4 -13.36 -20.50 6.77
N PHE A 5 -12.71 -19.59 6.02
CA PHE A 5 -11.52 -18.90 6.49
C PHE A 5 -11.83 -17.81 7.51
N SER A 6 -12.94 -17.06 7.33
CA SER A 6 -13.37 -16.01 8.24
C SER A 6 -13.79 -16.51 9.63
N ALA A 7 -14.05 -17.82 9.77
CA ALA A 7 -14.26 -18.45 11.08
C ALA A 7 -12.98 -18.49 11.95
N HIS A 8 -11.78 -18.34 11.35
CA HIS A 8 -10.53 -18.33 12.08
C HIS A 8 -10.24 -16.93 12.62
N HIS A 9 -10.06 -16.81 13.94
CA HIS A 9 -9.90 -15.52 14.64
C HIS A 9 -8.71 -14.65 14.15
N ARG A 10 -7.73 -15.21 13.45
CA ARG A 10 -6.58 -14.49 12.85
C ARG A 10 -6.76 -14.12 11.38
N PHE A 11 -7.86 -14.56 10.77
CA PHE A 11 -8.13 -14.18 9.41
C PHE A 11 -8.63 -12.74 9.36
N ARG A 12 -7.92 -11.84 8.69
CA ARG A 12 -8.20 -10.41 8.66
C ARG A 12 -8.63 -9.90 7.29
N GLY A 13 -8.30 -10.61 6.24
CA GLY A 13 -8.58 -10.14 4.89
C GLY A 13 -8.04 -11.07 3.83
N ILE A 14 -8.14 -10.63 2.61
CA ILE A 14 -7.58 -11.32 1.45
C ILE A 14 -6.69 -10.37 0.66
N ARG A 15 -5.69 -10.95 -0.02
CA ARG A 15 -4.89 -10.24 -1.00
C ARG A 15 -5.27 -10.68 -2.40
N THR A 16 -5.38 -9.72 -3.30
CA THR A 16 -5.47 -9.98 -4.73
C THR A 16 -4.38 -9.21 -5.46
N GLY A 17 -3.81 -9.81 -6.51
CA GLY A 17 -2.91 -9.11 -7.43
C GLY A 17 -3.73 -8.67 -8.61
N GLY A 18 -3.38 -7.56 -9.26
CA GLY A 18 -3.92 -7.06 -10.49
C GLY A 18 -5.23 -7.66 -11.04
N TRP A 19 -5.78 -7.09 -12.01
CA TRP A 19 -6.98 -7.62 -12.67
C TRP A 19 -6.73 -7.75 -14.18
N ASN A 20 -7.03 -8.95 -14.67
CA ASN A 20 -7.01 -9.25 -16.09
C ASN A 20 -8.46 -9.35 -16.56
N GLY A 21 -8.77 -8.74 -17.70
CA GLY A 21 -10.09 -8.88 -18.30
C GLY A 21 -11.15 -7.85 -17.88
N GLY A 22 -10.72 -6.66 -17.49
CA GLY A 22 -11.58 -5.52 -17.17
C GLY A 22 -11.46 -5.05 -15.72
N LEU A 23 -12.00 -3.88 -15.44
CA LEU A 23 -11.91 -3.26 -14.12
C LEU A 23 -12.83 -3.99 -13.13
N PRO A 24 -12.41 -4.17 -11.85
CA PRO A 24 -13.20 -4.89 -10.84
C PRO A 24 -14.62 -4.40 -10.68
N LEU A 25 -14.82 -3.08 -10.65
CA LEU A 25 -16.16 -2.50 -10.44
C LEU A 25 -17.10 -2.67 -11.65
N ASP A 26 -16.58 -3.00 -12.81
CA ASP A 26 -17.37 -3.27 -14.01
C ASP A 26 -17.82 -4.74 -14.09
N GLN A 27 -17.35 -5.59 -13.15
CA GLN A 27 -17.66 -7.02 -13.08
C GLN A 27 -18.59 -7.31 -11.90
N PRO A 28 -19.83 -7.81 -12.13
CA PRO A 28 -20.81 -8.08 -11.07
C PRO A 28 -20.30 -9.02 -9.97
N ASP A 29 -19.54 -10.06 -10.35
CA ASP A 29 -18.99 -11.02 -9.41
C ASP A 29 -17.95 -10.38 -8.48
N TRP A 30 -17.08 -9.54 -9.02
CA TRP A 30 -16.14 -8.76 -8.23
C TRP A 30 -16.83 -7.84 -7.23
N LYS A 31 -17.84 -7.10 -7.67
CA LYS A 31 -18.63 -6.23 -6.79
C LYS A 31 -19.24 -7.01 -5.62
N ARG A 32 -19.84 -8.16 -5.93
CA ARG A 32 -20.42 -9.04 -4.89
C ARG A 32 -19.36 -9.52 -3.91
N ASP A 33 -18.22 -9.96 -4.39
CA ASP A 33 -17.16 -10.51 -3.56
C ASP A 33 -16.49 -9.42 -2.67
N ILE A 34 -16.32 -8.21 -3.20
CA ILE A 34 -15.85 -7.04 -2.42
C ILE A 34 -16.88 -6.67 -1.34
N ALA A 35 -18.17 -6.65 -1.66
CA ALA A 35 -19.22 -6.39 -0.69
C ALA A 35 -19.21 -7.41 0.46
N LEU A 36 -18.97 -8.67 0.15
CA LEU A 36 -18.85 -9.73 1.17
C LEU A 36 -17.67 -9.54 2.13
N LEU A 37 -16.58 -8.88 1.70
CA LEU A 37 -15.48 -8.55 2.60
C LEU A 37 -15.88 -7.41 3.54
N ALA A 38 -16.50 -6.37 3.01
CA ALA A 38 -17.00 -5.23 3.80
C ALA A 38 -18.01 -5.70 4.87
N ASP A 39 -18.98 -6.53 4.49
CA ASP A 39 -20.01 -7.07 5.40
C ASP A 39 -19.41 -7.91 6.53
N ARG A 40 -18.20 -8.44 6.38
CA ARG A 40 -17.50 -9.28 7.37
C ARG A 40 -16.39 -8.56 8.11
N ASP A 41 -16.29 -7.26 7.95
CA ASP A 41 -15.21 -6.45 8.55
C ASP A 41 -13.80 -6.97 8.19
N LEU A 42 -13.62 -7.43 6.95
CA LEU A 42 -12.35 -7.93 6.41
C LEU A 42 -11.68 -6.86 5.56
N SER A 43 -10.35 -6.92 5.47
CA SER A 43 -9.58 -6.05 4.58
C SER A 43 -9.41 -6.65 3.18
N LEU A 44 -9.17 -5.77 2.22
CA LEU A 44 -8.76 -6.11 0.86
C LEU A 44 -7.37 -5.53 0.59
N ASP A 45 -6.36 -6.38 0.48
CA ASP A 45 -5.02 -5.99 0.09
C ASP A 45 -4.88 -6.05 -1.43
N LEU A 46 -4.43 -4.96 -2.04
CA LEU A 46 -4.27 -4.81 -3.49
C LEU A 46 -2.80 -4.79 -3.88
N LEU A 47 -2.32 -5.88 -4.47
CA LEU A 47 -1.00 -5.94 -5.09
C LEU A 47 -1.12 -5.53 -6.56
N ILE A 48 -1.05 -4.24 -6.82
CA ILE A 48 -1.32 -3.63 -8.13
C ILE A 48 -0.16 -2.73 -8.57
N GLY A 49 -0.13 -2.40 -9.85
CA GLY A 49 0.81 -1.44 -10.41
C GLY A 49 0.30 0.00 -10.37
N ALA A 50 1.20 0.95 -10.60
CA ALA A 50 0.92 2.38 -10.56
C ALA A 50 -0.26 2.80 -11.45
N GLU A 51 -0.39 2.21 -12.64
CA GLU A 51 -1.47 2.49 -13.60
C GLU A 51 -2.84 1.97 -13.14
N GLN A 52 -2.87 1.04 -12.19
CA GLN A 52 -4.10 0.46 -11.65
C GLN A 52 -4.60 1.17 -10.38
N PHE A 53 -3.82 2.11 -9.84
CA PHE A 53 -4.17 2.79 -8.60
C PHE A 53 -5.48 3.61 -8.68
N PRO A 54 -5.84 4.26 -9.80
CA PRO A 54 -7.14 4.93 -9.92
C PRO A 54 -8.33 4.00 -9.62
N GLU A 55 -8.25 2.72 -10.00
CA GLU A 55 -9.31 1.76 -9.71
C GLU A 55 -9.40 1.42 -8.21
N ALA A 56 -8.28 1.36 -7.51
CA ALA A 56 -8.31 1.20 -6.03
C ALA A 56 -9.05 2.38 -5.36
N VAL A 57 -8.88 3.59 -5.87
CA VAL A 57 -9.63 4.77 -5.41
C VAL A 57 -11.13 4.63 -5.71
N ARG A 58 -11.51 4.16 -6.90
CA ARG A 58 -12.92 3.88 -7.25
C ARG A 58 -13.54 2.82 -6.33
N ILE A 59 -12.78 1.78 -6.00
CA ILE A 59 -13.24 0.74 -5.05
C ILE A 59 -13.45 1.36 -3.66
N ALA A 60 -12.52 2.21 -3.20
CA ALA A 60 -12.64 2.88 -1.91
C ALA A 60 -13.86 3.81 -1.83
N GLU A 61 -14.18 4.49 -2.91
CA GLU A 61 -15.38 5.33 -3.04
C GLU A 61 -16.67 4.49 -3.03
N ALA A 62 -16.69 3.39 -3.78
CA ALA A 62 -17.86 2.53 -3.91
C ALA A 62 -18.16 1.74 -2.63
N PHE A 63 -17.15 1.44 -1.81
CA PHE A 63 -17.24 0.63 -0.58
C PHE A 63 -16.59 1.36 0.60
N PRO A 64 -17.19 2.44 1.13
CA PRO A 64 -16.58 3.27 2.17
C PRO A 64 -16.38 2.53 3.51
N GLY A 65 -17.09 1.43 3.75
CA GLY A 65 -16.92 0.56 4.91
C GLY A 65 -15.81 -0.49 4.77
N LEU A 66 -15.22 -0.66 3.59
CA LEU A 66 -14.17 -1.64 3.35
C LEU A 66 -12.79 -1.04 3.63
N ARG A 67 -11.97 -1.71 4.45
CA ARG A 67 -10.55 -1.36 4.57
C ARG A 67 -9.77 -1.88 3.37
N ILE A 68 -9.14 -0.98 2.64
CA ILE A 68 -8.36 -1.30 1.44
C ILE A 68 -6.90 -0.93 1.67
N ILE A 69 -6.02 -1.90 1.52
CA ILE A 69 -4.58 -1.73 1.68
C ILE A 69 -3.93 -1.80 0.31
N VAL A 70 -3.28 -0.72 -0.11
CA VAL A 70 -2.51 -0.70 -1.35
C VAL A 70 -1.08 -1.12 -1.05
N ASP A 71 -0.68 -2.27 -1.56
CA ASP A 71 0.65 -2.85 -1.34
C ASP A 71 1.76 -2.10 -2.10
N HIS A 72 2.92 -2.01 -1.46
CA HIS A 72 4.20 -1.62 -2.07
C HIS A 72 4.18 -0.27 -2.80
N CYS A 73 3.57 0.76 -2.17
CA CYS A 73 3.42 2.07 -2.81
C CYS A 73 2.81 1.97 -4.21
N CYS A 74 1.97 0.95 -4.45
CA CYS A 74 1.41 0.61 -5.76
C CYS A 74 2.47 0.25 -6.81
N ASN A 75 3.58 -0.39 -6.38
CA ASN A 75 4.72 -0.75 -7.24
C ASN A 75 5.18 0.38 -8.16
N VAL A 76 5.14 1.62 -7.67
CA VAL A 76 5.56 2.79 -8.42
C VAL A 76 7.06 2.74 -8.68
N PRO A 77 7.54 3.01 -9.91
CA PRO A 77 8.97 3.04 -10.20
C PRO A 77 9.65 4.21 -9.49
N VAL A 78 10.83 3.95 -8.91
CA VAL A 78 11.68 4.96 -8.26
C VAL A 78 12.46 5.73 -9.34
N ARG A 79 11.75 6.52 -10.11
CA ARG A 79 12.26 7.39 -11.16
C ARG A 79 11.30 8.54 -11.44
N GLN A 80 11.81 9.63 -11.97
CA GLN A 80 10.98 10.75 -12.42
C GLN A 80 10.93 10.82 -13.96
N PRO A 81 9.83 11.33 -14.55
CA PRO A 81 8.60 11.73 -13.83
C PRO A 81 7.83 10.51 -13.30
N LEU A 82 7.07 10.72 -12.22
CA LEU A 82 6.14 9.70 -11.72
C LEU A 82 4.97 9.52 -12.70
N PRO A 83 4.39 8.30 -12.80
CA PRO A 83 3.20 8.07 -13.62
C PRO A 83 2.04 8.99 -13.21
N GLU A 84 1.35 9.60 -14.18
CA GLU A 84 0.24 10.53 -13.92
C GLU A 84 -0.92 9.82 -13.22
N ALA A 85 -1.24 8.58 -13.62
CA ALA A 85 -2.24 7.76 -12.96
C ALA A 85 -1.97 7.62 -11.48
N TRP A 86 -0.72 7.33 -11.10
CA TRP A 86 -0.31 7.21 -9.71
C TRP A 86 -0.43 8.54 -8.94
N THR A 87 0.10 9.62 -9.48
CA THR A 87 0.09 10.94 -8.81
C THR A 87 -1.33 11.47 -8.62
N SER A 88 -2.20 11.24 -9.59
CA SER A 88 -3.61 11.62 -9.51
C SER A 88 -4.36 10.78 -8.47
N ALA A 89 -4.12 9.46 -8.44
CA ALA A 89 -4.71 8.55 -7.47
C ALA A 89 -4.24 8.84 -6.03
N VAL A 90 -2.94 9.14 -5.81
CA VAL A 90 -2.42 9.57 -4.50
C VAL A 90 -3.18 10.81 -4.01
N ARG A 91 -3.34 11.81 -4.86
CA ARG A 91 -4.10 13.02 -4.49
C ARG A 91 -5.57 12.71 -4.16
N ALA A 92 -6.21 11.84 -4.94
CA ALA A 92 -7.60 11.43 -4.71
C ALA A 92 -7.77 10.64 -3.41
N ALA A 93 -6.80 9.82 -3.03
CA ALA A 93 -6.79 9.00 -1.81
C ALA A 93 -6.93 9.83 -0.52
N ARG A 94 -6.63 11.14 -0.56
CA ARG A 94 -6.84 12.06 0.57
C ARG A 94 -8.29 12.06 1.05
N ARG A 95 -9.26 11.88 0.15
CA ARG A 95 -10.71 11.91 0.45
C ARG A 95 -11.28 10.57 0.90
N HIS A 96 -10.49 9.49 0.86
CA HIS A 96 -10.95 8.13 1.14
C HIS A 96 -10.27 7.59 2.41
N PRO A 97 -10.87 7.76 3.60
CA PRO A 97 -10.27 7.36 4.88
C PRO A 97 -10.09 5.85 5.03
N ASN A 98 -10.81 5.06 4.25
CA ASN A 98 -10.75 3.61 4.19
C ASN A 98 -9.62 3.06 3.30
N LEU A 99 -8.87 3.95 2.62
CA LEU A 99 -7.71 3.59 1.82
C LEU A 99 -6.42 3.78 2.64
N ILE A 100 -5.61 2.74 2.70
CA ILE A 100 -4.38 2.65 3.50
C ILE A 100 -3.22 2.35 2.56
N MET A 101 -2.09 3.03 2.73
CA MET A 101 -0.87 2.78 1.96
C MET A 101 0.10 1.92 2.75
N LYS A 102 0.47 0.77 2.20
CA LYS A 102 1.59 -0.02 2.70
C LYS A 102 2.88 0.47 2.05
N VAL A 103 3.64 1.22 2.81
CA VAL A 103 4.94 1.74 2.37
C VAL A 103 5.97 0.63 2.44
N SER A 104 6.26 0.06 1.30
CA SER A 104 7.20 -1.03 1.05
C SER A 104 7.52 -1.09 -0.44
N GLY A 105 8.40 -1.97 -0.87
CA GLY A 105 8.74 -2.11 -2.28
C GLY A 105 9.52 -0.93 -2.87
N LEU A 106 10.07 -0.05 -2.04
CA LEU A 106 10.82 1.12 -2.48
C LEU A 106 12.12 0.73 -3.20
N VAL A 107 12.88 -0.18 -2.62
CA VAL A 107 14.16 -0.64 -3.21
C VAL A 107 13.92 -1.41 -4.51
N GLU A 108 12.85 -2.18 -4.59
CA GLU A 108 12.42 -2.90 -5.79
C GLU A 108 12.08 -1.93 -6.93
N GLY A 109 11.42 -0.83 -6.59
CA GLY A 109 11.05 0.23 -7.54
C GLY A 109 12.24 0.88 -8.25
N THR A 110 13.47 0.73 -7.73
CA THR A 110 14.70 1.20 -8.38
C THR A 110 15.11 0.36 -9.58
N GLY A 111 14.62 -0.89 -9.68
CA GLY A 111 15.03 -1.86 -10.68
C GLY A 111 16.47 -2.40 -10.51
N ARG A 112 17.18 -2.02 -9.43
CA ARG A 112 18.58 -2.42 -9.19
C ARG A 112 18.65 -3.75 -8.44
N SER A 113 18.41 -4.85 -9.14
CA SER A 113 18.38 -6.20 -8.58
C SER A 113 19.78 -6.81 -8.30
N ASP A 114 20.80 -5.97 -8.26
CA ASP A 114 22.19 -6.29 -7.95
C ASP A 114 22.59 -5.92 -6.50
N GLY A 115 21.62 -5.58 -5.66
CA GLY A 115 21.85 -5.18 -4.29
C GLY A 115 22.29 -3.72 -4.10
N THR A 116 22.30 -2.90 -5.16
CA THR A 116 22.83 -1.53 -5.15
C THR A 116 21.76 -0.43 -5.06
N ALA A 117 20.53 -0.78 -4.60
CA ALA A 117 19.51 0.23 -4.38
C ALA A 117 20.01 1.29 -3.36
N PRO A 118 19.76 2.58 -3.61
CA PRO A 118 20.27 3.65 -2.75
C PRO A 118 19.79 3.50 -1.30
N ALA A 119 20.69 3.79 -0.35
CA ALA A 119 20.37 3.89 1.07
C ALA A 119 19.87 5.30 1.41
N GLY A 120 19.23 5.44 2.58
CA GLY A 120 18.70 6.72 3.08
C GLY A 120 17.40 7.16 2.43
N ALA A 121 16.70 8.10 3.04
CA ALA A 121 15.39 8.56 2.61
C ALA A 121 15.42 9.48 1.38
N ALA A 122 16.50 10.23 1.18
CA ALA A 122 16.58 11.29 0.17
C ALA A 122 16.21 10.82 -1.25
N PRO A 123 16.71 9.68 -1.76
CA PRO A 123 16.35 9.18 -3.10
C PRO A 123 14.88 8.81 -3.28
N TYR A 124 14.13 8.64 -2.20
CA TYR A 124 12.74 8.16 -2.21
C TYR A 124 11.73 9.24 -1.83
N ARG A 125 12.18 10.43 -1.40
CA ARG A 125 11.30 11.51 -0.93
C ARG A 125 10.23 11.90 -1.94
N PHE A 126 10.54 11.93 -3.23
CA PHE A 126 9.57 12.30 -4.27
C PHE A 126 8.39 11.31 -4.39
N ILE A 127 8.50 10.11 -3.78
CA ILE A 127 7.42 9.14 -3.61
C ILE A 127 6.80 9.26 -2.20
N LEU A 128 7.65 9.36 -1.17
CA LEU A 128 7.22 9.35 0.23
C LEU A 128 6.45 10.62 0.61
N ASP A 129 6.91 11.80 0.16
CA ASP A 129 6.27 13.08 0.50
C ASP A 129 4.82 13.16 -0.02
N PRO A 130 4.50 12.86 -1.30
CA PRO A 130 3.12 12.83 -1.76
C PRO A 130 2.24 11.81 -1.02
N ILE A 131 2.79 10.63 -0.68
CA ILE A 131 2.06 9.62 0.11
C ILE A 131 1.77 10.15 1.51
N ALA A 132 2.76 10.72 2.19
CA ALA A 132 2.59 11.26 3.54
C ALA A 132 1.55 12.40 3.57
N ASP A 133 1.59 13.29 2.58
CA ASP A 133 0.63 14.38 2.43
C ASP A 133 -0.80 13.89 2.19
N ALA A 134 -0.97 12.80 1.44
CA ALA A 134 -2.29 12.28 1.09
C ALA A 134 -2.89 11.39 2.16
N PHE A 135 -2.09 10.52 2.77
CA PHE A 135 -2.54 9.50 3.71
C PHE A 135 -2.43 9.96 5.19
N GLY A 136 -1.57 10.94 5.46
CA GLY A 136 -1.31 11.36 6.83
C GLY A 136 -0.68 10.24 7.67
N GLU A 137 -0.43 10.50 8.95
CA GLU A 137 0.25 9.55 9.84
C GLU A 137 -0.58 8.31 10.22
N ASP A 138 -1.91 8.34 10.01
CA ASP A 138 -2.85 7.30 10.47
C ASP A 138 -3.15 6.23 9.42
N ARG A 139 -2.83 6.46 8.16
CA ARG A 139 -3.18 5.57 7.04
C ARG A 139 -1.97 5.06 6.26
N MET A 140 -0.81 4.99 6.92
CA MET A 140 0.39 4.38 6.37
C MET A 140 0.86 3.26 7.28
N VAL A 141 1.29 2.14 6.70
CA VAL A 141 1.86 1.01 7.43
C VAL A 141 3.18 0.58 6.80
N PHE A 142 4.10 0.09 7.63
CA PHE A 142 5.38 -0.45 7.18
C PHE A 142 5.25 -1.84 6.59
N GLY A 143 6.00 -2.12 5.54
CA GLY A 143 6.28 -3.45 5.03
C GLY A 143 7.73 -3.56 4.56
N SER A 144 8.43 -4.63 4.94
CA SER A 144 9.80 -4.86 4.48
C SER A 144 9.88 -5.45 3.07
N ASN A 145 8.81 -6.14 2.65
CA ASN A 145 8.80 -7.00 1.47
C ASN A 145 9.92 -8.07 1.46
N TRP A 146 10.52 -8.35 2.64
CA TRP A 146 11.48 -9.42 2.78
C TRP A 146 10.81 -10.80 2.53
N PRO A 147 11.43 -11.77 1.86
CA PRO A 147 12.81 -11.75 1.36
C PRO A 147 12.98 -11.19 -0.07
N VAL A 148 11.94 -10.75 -0.73
CA VAL A 148 12.02 -10.22 -2.11
C VAL A 148 12.96 -9.01 -2.19
N SER A 149 12.91 -8.14 -1.19
CA SER A 149 13.75 -6.94 -1.09
C SER A 149 15.26 -7.22 -1.03
N GLU A 150 15.70 -8.39 -0.54
CA GLU A 150 17.13 -8.74 -0.43
C GLU A 150 17.88 -8.73 -1.76
N ARG A 151 17.16 -8.92 -2.86
CA ARG A 151 17.75 -8.84 -4.20
C ARG A 151 18.15 -7.41 -4.57
N PHE A 152 17.62 -6.41 -3.88
CA PHE A 152 17.80 -4.99 -4.18
C PHE A 152 18.62 -4.27 -3.11
N ALA A 153 18.42 -4.63 -1.84
CA ALA A 153 19.15 -4.08 -0.71
C ALA A 153 19.00 -4.98 0.53
N PRO A 154 19.97 -4.98 1.47
CA PRO A 154 19.83 -5.63 2.76
C PRO A 154 18.61 -5.10 3.55
N LEU A 155 17.99 -5.95 4.37
CA LEU A 155 16.84 -5.58 5.21
C LEU A 155 17.11 -4.34 6.08
N ALA A 156 18.33 -4.18 6.59
CA ALA A 156 18.72 -3.00 7.36
C ALA A 156 18.62 -1.70 6.54
N THR A 157 18.95 -1.75 5.25
CA THR A 157 18.79 -0.61 4.34
C THR A 157 17.31 -0.31 4.11
N VAL A 158 16.49 -1.34 3.84
CA VAL A 158 15.03 -1.16 3.66
C VAL A 158 14.39 -0.49 4.87
N PHE A 159 14.73 -0.96 6.06
CA PHE A 159 14.25 -0.36 7.31
C PHE A 159 14.81 1.08 7.48
N GLY A 160 16.11 1.27 7.27
CA GLY A 160 16.79 2.57 7.45
C GLY A 160 16.20 3.69 6.60
N ILE A 161 15.78 3.39 5.35
CA ILE A 161 15.15 4.37 4.45
C ILE A 161 13.91 4.99 5.10
N VAL A 162 12.99 4.16 5.58
CA VAL A 162 11.73 4.63 6.16
C VAL A 162 11.91 5.11 7.59
N ASP A 163 12.85 4.55 8.35
CA ASP A 163 13.17 5.01 9.70
C ASP A 163 13.74 6.43 9.69
N GLU A 164 14.67 6.73 8.79
CA GLU A 164 15.19 8.09 8.56
C GLU A 164 14.06 9.04 8.16
N TYR A 165 13.18 8.61 7.24
CA TYR A 165 12.07 9.44 6.78
C TYR A 165 11.11 9.79 7.93
N PHE A 166 10.67 8.79 8.70
CA PHE A 166 9.67 8.99 9.76
C PHE A 166 10.27 9.56 11.06
N SER A 167 11.59 9.52 11.25
CA SER A 167 12.23 10.09 12.43
C SER A 167 12.03 11.61 12.53
N VAL A 168 11.99 12.31 11.39
CA VAL A 168 11.77 13.76 11.35
C VAL A 168 10.31 14.16 11.54
N HIS A 169 9.36 13.22 11.44
CA HIS A 169 7.94 13.44 11.67
C HIS A 169 7.52 13.23 13.14
N GLY A 170 8.46 12.88 14.01
CA GLY A 170 8.27 12.71 15.44
C GLY A 170 7.93 11.28 15.86
N ALA A 171 8.12 11.02 17.18
CA ALA A 171 7.99 9.68 17.74
C ALA A 171 6.60 9.07 17.58
N THR A 172 5.54 9.90 17.63
CA THR A 172 4.15 9.45 17.47
C THR A 172 3.90 8.93 16.05
N ALA A 173 4.23 9.70 15.03
CA ALA A 173 4.08 9.31 13.62
C ALA A 173 4.89 8.04 13.32
N ARG A 174 6.14 7.97 13.80
CA ARG A 174 6.99 6.80 13.67
C ARG A 174 6.37 5.56 14.32
N SER A 175 5.84 5.67 15.54
CA SER A 175 5.18 4.55 16.25
C SER A 175 3.91 4.09 15.54
N LYS A 176 3.10 5.02 15.01
CA LYS A 176 1.93 4.70 14.20
C LYS A 176 2.33 3.91 12.96
N PHE A 177 3.31 4.41 12.21
CA PHE A 177 3.77 3.81 10.97
C PHE A 177 4.30 2.37 11.14
N PHE A 178 5.17 2.15 12.13
CA PHE A 178 5.80 0.84 12.33
C PHE A 178 4.92 -0.18 13.07
N THR A 179 3.91 0.27 13.84
CA THR A 179 3.19 -0.65 14.73
C THR A 179 1.69 -0.36 14.84
N ARG A 180 1.30 0.85 15.33
CA ARG A 180 -0.06 1.07 15.79
C ARG A 180 -1.09 1.04 14.67
N ASN A 181 -0.74 1.51 13.48
CA ASN A 181 -1.67 1.48 12.35
C ASN A 181 -1.99 0.06 11.92
N ALA A 182 -0.97 -0.81 11.83
CA ALA A 182 -1.18 -2.21 11.47
C ALA A 182 -2.00 -2.99 12.52
N GLN A 183 -1.97 -2.58 13.79
CA GLN A 183 -2.78 -3.20 14.86
C GLN A 183 -4.27 -2.86 14.75
N ARG A 184 -4.63 -1.80 13.99
CA ARG A 184 -6.02 -1.34 13.81
C ARG A 184 -6.67 -1.89 12.55
N ILE A 185 -5.90 -2.52 11.68
CA ILE A 185 -6.35 -3.16 10.44
C ILE A 185 -6.67 -4.63 10.72
#